data_890229093eec2f5dce0ff31e8b64c5b9
#
_entry.id   890229093eec2f5dce0ff31e8b64c5b9
#
_cell.length_a   1.000
_cell.length_b   1.000
_cell.length_c   1.000
_cell.angle_alpha   90.00
_cell.angle_beta   90.00
_cell.angle_gamma   90.00
#
_symmetry.space_group_name_H-M   'P 1'
#
loop_
_entity.id
_entity.type
_entity.pdbx_description
1 polymer ?
#
loop_
_entity_poly.entity_id
_entity_poly.type
_entity_poly.pdbx_seq_one_letter_code
_entity_poly.pdbx_strand_id
1 'polypeptide(L)'
;MKTKLPNVTAVAIDGRGLLIAGEPGAGKSSLALALIDRGATLIGDDGLIIDDEQGFPLACPPKTTRGLLEVRNVGLIEFDPCDAPVSLVLQLTTLAPRYPMELATTTLGGSPIPVLLFRPGDATQALRAEFALVKHGLPLPNAPKAVAAVEQQ
;
A
#
# COMPACT_ATOMS: atom_id res chain seq x y z
N MET A 1 -1.90 -10.78 16.76
CA MET A 1 -0.44 -10.61 16.82
C MET A 1 -0.04 -9.39 16.01
N LYS A 2 0.88 -8.63 16.53
CA LYS A 2 1.38 -7.42 15.86
C LYS A 2 2.82 -7.64 15.45
N THR A 3 3.10 -7.42 14.19
CA THR A 3 4.42 -7.67 13.61
C THR A 3 4.94 -6.39 12.98
N LYS A 4 6.20 -6.05 13.27
CA LYS A 4 6.85 -4.92 12.61
C LYS A 4 7.22 -5.30 11.18
N LEU A 5 6.94 -4.40 10.26
CA LEU A 5 7.31 -4.55 8.86
C LEU A 5 8.18 -3.37 8.47
N PRO A 6 9.53 -3.52 8.54
CA PRO A 6 10.43 -2.41 8.27
C PRO A 6 10.58 -2.14 6.77
N ASN A 7 11.00 -0.93 6.44
CA ASN A 7 11.37 -0.53 5.08
C ASN A 7 10.22 -0.54 4.08
N VAL A 8 8.99 -0.48 4.57
CA VAL A 8 7.80 -0.43 3.74
C VAL A 8 7.05 0.86 4.05
N THR A 9 6.62 1.55 3.02
CA THR A 9 5.79 2.75 3.12
C THR A 9 4.37 2.37 2.71
N ALA A 10 3.36 2.97 3.29
CA ALA A 10 1.98 2.62 2.96
C ALA A 10 1.05 3.81 3.06
N VAL A 11 0.04 3.79 2.21
CA VAL A 11 -1.07 4.74 2.21
C VAL A 11 -2.39 4.00 2.14
N ALA A 12 -3.46 4.65 2.56
CA ALA A 12 -4.82 4.16 2.40
C ALA A 12 -5.50 4.93 1.28
N ILE A 13 -6.15 4.21 0.38
CA ILE A 13 -6.92 4.76 -0.74
C ILE A 13 -8.30 4.16 -0.66
N ASP A 14 -9.30 4.98 -0.42
CA ASP A 14 -10.69 4.55 -0.24
C ASP A 14 -10.81 3.42 0.79
N GLY A 15 -10.07 3.55 1.88
CA GLY A 15 -10.11 2.58 2.98
C GLY A 15 -9.28 1.33 2.78
N ARG A 16 -8.59 1.17 1.65
CA ARG A 16 -7.75 -0.01 1.38
C ARG A 16 -6.28 0.35 1.48
N GLY A 17 -5.51 -0.49 2.14
CA GLY A 17 -4.09 -0.28 2.32
C GLY A 17 -3.28 -0.70 1.10
N LEU A 18 -2.48 0.24 0.59
CA LEU A 18 -1.51 -0.01 -0.48
C LEU A 18 -0.12 0.06 0.14
N LEU A 19 0.58 -1.06 0.15
CA LEU A 19 1.94 -1.14 0.67
C LEU A 19 2.93 -0.94 -0.47
N ILE A 20 3.96 -0.16 -0.20
CA ILE A 20 4.98 0.20 -1.18
C ILE A 20 6.32 -0.30 -0.65
N ALA A 21 6.86 -1.32 -1.31
CA ALA A 21 8.11 -1.96 -0.95
C ALA A 21 9.16 -1.70 -2.03
N GLY A 22 10.42 -1.85 -1.68
CA GLY A 22 11.51 -1.65 -2.63
C GLY A 22 12.81 -1.33 -1.92
N GLU A 23 13.88 -1.30 -2.69
CA GLU A 23 15.21 -0.97 -2.19
C GLU A 23 15.26 0.46 -1.64
N PRO A 24 16.20 0.76 -0.74
CA PRO A 24 16.42 2.15 -0.33
C PRO A 24 16.68 3.01 -1.57
N GLY A 25 16.02 4.16 -1.63
CA GLY A 25 16.16 5.07 -2.77
C GLY A 25 15.29 4.72 -3.97
N ALA A 26 14.44 3.70 -3.88
CA ALA A 26 13.58 3.30 -4.99
C ALA A 26 12.44 4.28 -5.28
N GLY A 27 12.13 5.18 -4.34
CA GLY A 27 11.07 6.16 -4.54
C GLY A 27 9.79 5.87 -3.78
N LYS A 28 9.87 5.09 -2.72
CA LYS A 28 8.68 4.72 -1.92
C LYS A 28 7.97 5.94 -1.35
N SER A 29 8.72 6.81 -0.68
CA SER A 29 8.13 8.01 -0.06
C SER A 29 7.64 9.00 -1.10
N SER A 30 8.32 9.11 -2.24
CA SER A 30 7.87 9.98 -3.34
C SER A 30 6.55 9.52 -3.93
N LEU A 31 6.38 8.22 -4.10
CA LEU A 31 5.11 7.67 -4.58
C LEU A 31 4.00 7.91 -3.55
N ALA A 32 4.30 7.67 -2.27
CA ALA A 32 3.33 7.93 -1.20
C ALA A 32 2.89 9.39 -1.19
N LEU A 33 3.83 10.32 -1.32
CA LEU A 33 3.51 11.75 -1.35
C LEU A 33 2.62 12.10 -2.54
N ALA A 34 2.91 11.54 -3.71
CA ALA A 34 2.09 11.77 -4.91
C ALA A 34 0.66 11.23 -4.72
N LEU A 35 0.52 10.10 -4.04
CA LEU A 35 -0.80 9.53 -3.74
C LEU A 35 -1.55 10.37 -2.71
N ILE A 36 -0.85 10.86 -1.69
CA ILE A 36 -1.44 11.75 -0.67
C ILE A 36 -1.96 13.04 -1.33
N ASP A 37 -1.22 13.58 -2.28
CA ASP A 37 -1.65 14.74 -3.05
C ASP A 37 -2.98 14.49 -3.78
N ARG A 38 -3.27 13.24 -4.11
CA ARG A 38 -4.50 12.85 -4.78
C ARG A 38 -5.59 12.36 -3.81
N GLY A 39 -5.39 12.50 -2.53
CA GLY A 39 -6.40 12.19 -1.53
C GLY A 39 -6.15 10.95 -0.68
N ALA A 40 -5.04 10.26 -0.88
CA ALA A 40 -4.69 9.13 -0.03
C ALA A 40 -4.29 9.62 1.37
N THR A 41 -4.41 8.74 2.35
CA THR A 41 -4.01 9.02 3.73
C THR A 41 -2.77 8.19 4.07
N LEU A 42 -1.79 8.81 4.72
CA LEU A 42 -0.58 8.11 5.14
C LEU A 42 -0.92 7.04 6.18
N ILE A 43 -0.35 5.84 6.02
CA ILE A 43 -0.34 4.84 7.08
C ILE A 43 1.01 4.89 7.79
N GLY A 44 2.09 4.79 7.05
CA GLY A 44 3.43 4.89 7.62
C GLY A 44 4.50 5.02 6.55
N ASP A 45 5.63 5.58 6.94
CA ASP A 45 6.79 5.75 6.07
C ASP A 45 7.98 4.97 6.64
N ASP A 46 8.61 4.16 5.80
CA ASP A 46 9.78 3.36 6.14
C ASP A 46 9.55 2.36 7.29
N GLY A 47 8.31 2.00 7.54
CA GLY A 47 7.94 1.01 8.53
C GLY A 47 6.47 1.03 8.87
N LEU A 48 5.94 -0.11 9.23
CA LEU A 48 4.54 -0.31 9.59
C LEU A 48 4.44 -1.34 10.71
N ILE A 49 3.25 -1.41 11.28
CA ILE A 49 2.84 -2.53 12.14
C ILE A 49 1.74 -3.28 11.37
N ILE A 50 1.86 -4.58 11.28
CA ILE A 50 0.79 -5.44 10.74
C ILE A 50 0.10 -6.11 11.92
N ASP A 51 -1.20 -5.88 12.03
CA ASP A 51 -2.04 -6.45 13.09
C ASP A 51 -3.01 -7.44 12.47
N ASP A 52 -2.95 -8.70 12.89
CA ASP A 52 -3.78 -9.77 12.31
C ASP A 52 -4.93 -10.21 13.24
N GLU A 53 -5.18 -9.48 14.32
CA GLU A 53 -6.16 -9.91 15.33
C GLU A 53 -7.60 -9.95 14.83
N GLN A 54 -7.90 -9.24 13.74
CA GLN A 54 -9.26 -9.20 13.20
C GLN A 54 -9.52 -10.23 12.10
N GLY A 55 -8.57 -11.14 11.86
CA GLY A 55 -8.70 -12.18 10.83
C GLY A 55 -8.24 -11.74 9.45
N PHE A 56 -7.68 -10.55 9.32
CA PHE A 56 -7.05 -10.02 8.12
C PHE A 56 -5.90 -9.10 8.51
N PRO A 57 -4.92 -8.89 7.62
CA PRO A 57 -3.81 -8.00 7.97
C PRO A 57 -4.25 -6.53 7.91
N LEU A 58 -4.14 -5.87 9.04
CA LEU A 58 -4.39 -4.44 9.17
C LEU A 58 -3.05 -3.73 9.21
N ALA A 59 -2.80 -2.83 8.28
CA ALA A 59 -1.60 -2.01 8.30
C ALA A 59 -1.82 -0.81 9.21
N CYS A 60 -0.93 -0.63 10.16
CA CYS A 60 -1.06 0.41 11.19
C CYS A 60 0.19 1.28 11.21
N PRO A 61 0.05 2.56 11.63
CA PRO A 61 1.20 3.44 11.76
C PRO A 61 2.23 2.91 12.77
N PRO A 62 3.52 3.14 12.51
CA PRO A 62 4.55 2.84 13.50
C PRO A 62 4.40 3.78 14.70
N LYS A 63 4.79 3.31 15.88
CA LYS A 63 4.57 4.09 17.12
C LYS A 63 5.48 5.33 17.21
N THR A 64 6.76 5.16 16.86
CA THR A 64 7.76 6.23 17.08
C THR A 64 7.77 7.28 15.96
N THR A 65 7.38 6.89 14.75
CA THR A 65 7.38 7.80 13.59
C THR A 65 5.97 8.04 13.05
N ARG A 66 4.98 7.92 13.94
CA ARG A 66 3.58 8.05 13.58
C ARG A 66 3.30 9.37 12.87
N GLY A 67 2.76 9.28 11.65
CA GLY A 67 2.35 10.45 10.89
C GLY A 67 3.47 11.20 10.19
N LEU A 68 4.71 10.73 10.29
CA LEU A 68 5.85 11.44 9.70
C LEU A 68 6.22 10.87 8.35
N LEU A 69 6.36 11.74 7.37
CA LEU A 69 6.83 11.40 6.03
C LEU A 69 8.03 12.26 5.70
N GLU A 70 9.12 11.64 5.29
CA GLU A 70 10.28 12.38 4.82
C GLU A 70 10.05 12.87 3.40
N VAL A 71 10.00 14.19 3.24
CA VAL A 71 9.88 14.83 1.93
C VAL A 71 11.25 15.31 1.50
N ARG A 72 11.75 14.78 0.40
CA ARG A 72 13.11 15.04 -0.07
C ARG A 72 13.34 16.54 -0.23
N ASN A 73 14.47 17.01 0.30
CA ASN A 73 14.91 18.42 0.29
C ASN A 73 14.06 19.33 1.17
N VAL A 74 13.05 18.81 1.87
CA VAL A 74 12.17 19.62 2.72
C VAL A 74 12.33 19.23 4.18
N GLY A 75 12.29 17.93 4.49
CA GLY A 75 12.38 17.44 5.84
C GLY A 75 11.19 16.56 6.21
N LEU A 76 10.97 16.39 7.48
CA LEU A 76 9.86 15.59 7.98
C LEU A 76 8.59 16.45 8.01
N ILE A 77 7.56 15.96 7.36
CA ILE A 77 6.24 16.59 7.33
C ILE A 77 5.27 15.70 8.08
N GLU A 78 4.46 16.31 8.93
CA GLU A 78 3.49 15.57 9.75
C GLU A 78 2.14 15.52 9.05
N PHE A 79 1.59 14.30 8.96
CA PHE A 79 0.25 14.04 8.45
C PHE A 79 -0.56 13.36 9.54
N ASP A 80 -1.87 13.36 9.40
CA ASP A 80 -2.77 12.65 10.30
C ASP A 80 -2.93 11.22 9.75
N PRO A 81 -2.31 10.21 10.37
CA PRO A 81 -2.27 8.88 9.78
C PRO A 81 -3.52 8.08 10.10
N CYS A 82 -3.70 6.99 9.34
CA CYS A 82 -4.78 6.02 9.60
C CYS A 82 -4.23 4.61 9.51
N ASP A 83 -5.06 3.64 9.90
CA ASP A 83 -4.83 2.24 9.59
C ASP A 83 -5.78 1.82 8.47
N ALA A 84 -5.46 0.70 7.81
CA ALA A 84 -6.31 0.16 6.76
C ALA A 84 -5.96 -1.31 6.51
N PRO A 85 -6.96 -2.14 6.10
CA PRO A 85 -6.67 -3.51 5.69
C PRO A 85 -5.80 -3.52 4.44
N VAL A 86 -4.81 -4.41 4.43
CA VAL A 86 -3.87 -4.52 3.31
C VAL A 86 -4.58 -5.11 2.10
N SER A 87 -4.46 -4.45 0.94
CA SER A 87 -5.10 -4.90 -0.29
C SER A 87 -4.11 -5.28 -1.38
N LEU A 88 -2.96 -4.60 -1.44
CA LEU A 88 -1.98 -4.81 -2.51
C LEU A 88 -0.62 -4.36 -2.04
N VAL A 89 0.40 -5.07 -2.48
CA VAL A 89 1.80 -4.65 -2.32
C VAL A 89 2.33 -4.26 -3.70
N LEU A 90 2.85 -3.04 -3.81
CA LEU A 90 3.63 -2.62 -4.97
C LEU A 90 5.10 -2.84 -4.64
N GLN A 91 5.77 -3.67 -5.42
CA GLN A 91 7.21 -3.87 -5.31
C GLN A 91 7.87 -2.98 -6.35
N LEU A 92 8.49 -1.89 -5.90
CA LEU A 92 9.10 -0.93 -6.82
C LEU A 92 10.35 -1.51 -7.45
N THR A 93 10.41 -1.47 -8.76
CA THR A 93 11.56 -1.96 -9.52
C THR A 93 11.55 -1.36 -10.93
N THR A 94 12.73 -1.10 -11.48
CA THR A 94 12.85 -0.67 -12.86
C THR A 94 12.63 -1.81 -13.85
N LEU A 95 12.56 -3.05 -13.36
CA LEU A 95 12.40 -4.25 -14.18
C LEU A 95 10.95 -4.73 -14.25
N ALA A 96 9.99 -3.91 -13.85
CA ALA A 96 8.59 -4.27 -13.92
C ALA A 96 8.16 -4.52 -15.36
N PRO A 97 7.42 -5.61 -15.64
CA PRO A 97 6.97 -5.90 -17.00
C PRO A 97 5.89 -4.89 -17.43
N ARG A 98 5.85 -4.65 -18.73
CA ARG A 98 4.85 -3.72 -19.28
C ARG A 98 3.42 -4.17 -18.99
N TYR A 99 3.17 -5.48 -19.08
CA TYR A 99 1.88 -6.09 -18.74
C TYR A 99 2.12 -7.12 -17.66
N PRO A 100 1.51 -6.95 -16.47
CA PRO A 100 1.57 -8.01 -15.48
C PRO A 100 0.69 -9.16 -15.95
N MET A 101 1.27 -10.35 -16.01
CA MET A 101 0.53 -11.55 -16.43
C MET A 101 -0.14 -12.18 -15.22
N GLU A 102 0.66 -12.65 -14.31
CA GLU A 102 0.21 -13.33 -13.12
C GLU A 102 0.93 -12.72 -11.93
N LEU A 103 0.19 -12.32 -10.92
CA LEU A 103 0.79 -11.69 -9.76
C LEU A 103 1.28 -12.75 -8.77
N ALA A 104 2.47 -12.51 -8.21
CA ALA A 104 2.94 -13.26 -7.07
C ALA A 104 2.10 -12.86 -5.84
N THR A 105 2.25 -13.61 -4.76
CA THR A 105 1.65 -13.28 -3.47
C THR A 105 2.72 -13.30 -2.39
N THR A 106 2.48 -12.53 -1.35
CA THR A 106 3.26 -12.60 -0.11
C THR A 106 2.30 -12.83 1.04
N THR A 107 2.78 -13.45 2.11
CA THR A 107 1.94 -13.70 3.26
C THR A 107 2.16 -12.62 4.31
N LEU A 108 1.10 -11.94 4.68
CA LEU A 108 1.11 -10.94 5.75
C LEU A 108 -0.02 -11.27 6.71
N GLY A 109 0.31 -11.38 7.99
CA GLY A 109 -0.68 -11.72 9.01
C GLY A 109 -1.43 -13.00 8.70
N GLY A 110 -0.74 -13.99 8.10
CA GLY A 110 -1.34 -15.27 7.74
C GLY A 110 -2.19 -15.27 6.48
N SER A 111 -2.29 -14.15 5.77
CA SER A 111 -3.13 -14.04 4.57
C SER A 111 -2.28 -13.79 3.33
N PRO A 112 -2.65 -14.37 2.17
CA PRO A 112 -1.96 -14.08 0.92
C PRO A 112 -2.37 -12.72 0.38
N ILE A 113 -1.39 -11.89 0.07
CA ILE A 113 -1.62 -10.55 -0.48
C ILE A 113 -0.95 -10.48 -1.85
N PRO A 114 -1.64 -9.99 -2.88
CA PRO A 114 -1.03 -9.89 -4.21
C PRO A 114 0.10 -8.88 -4.23
N VAL A 115 1.13 -9.18 -5.01
CA VAL A 115 2.30 -8.33 -5.19
C VAL A 115 2.41 -7.99 -6.66
N LEU A 116 2.41 -6.69 -6.97
CA LEU A 116 2.59 -6.20 -8.32
C LEU A 116 3.96 -5.54 -8.43
N LEU A 117 4.77 -5.99 -9.41
CA LEU A 117 6.01 -5.29 -9.74
C LEU A 117 5.63 -3.97 -10.41
N PHE A 118 6.18 -2.87 -9.92
CA PHE A 118 5.73 -1.54 -10.29
C PHE A 118 6.92 -0.63 -10.56
N ARG A 119 6.92 0.04 -11.70
CA ARG A 119 7.98 0.98 -12.07
C ARG A 119 7.60 2.38 -11.57
N PRO A 120 8.35 2.95 -10.61
CA PRO A 120 8.06 4.28 -10.09
C PRO A 120 8.66 5.38 -10.97
N GLY A 121 8.31 6.63 -10.68
CA GLY A 121 9.13 7.77 -11.05
C GLY A 121 8.63 8.63 -12.20
N ASP A 122 7.57 8.26 -12.91
CA ASP A 122 7.05 9.13 -13.96
C ASP A 122 5.88 9.99 -13.46
N ALA A 123 5.41 10.87 -14.35
CA ALA A 123 4.35 11.82 -13.97
C ALA A 123 3.02 11.14 -13.67
N THR A 124 2.82 9.90 -14.11
CA THR A 124 1.56 9.18 -13.91
C THR A 124 1.66 8.13 -12.81
N GLN A 125 2.74 8.09 -12.07
CA GLN A 125 2.95 7.00 -11.10
C GLN A 125 1.82 6.88 -10.08
N ALA A 126 1.31 7.99 -9.56
CA ALA A 126 0.23 7.94 -8.58
C ALA A 126 -1.06 7.42 -9.21
N LEU A 127 -1.39 7.90 -10.40
CA LEU A 127 -2.58 7.46 -11.11
C LEU A 127 -2.48 5.96 -11.44
N ARG A 128 -1.31 5.50 -11.90
CA ARG A 128 -1.11 4.08 -12.19
C ARG A 128 -1.23 3.22 -10.93
N ALA A 129 -0.74 3.72 -9.80
CA ALA A 129 -0.87 3.01 -8.53
C ALA A 129 -2.33 2.90 -8.10
N GLU A 130 -3.12 3.95 -8.29
CA GLU A 130 -4.55 3.91 -8.01
C GLU A 130 -5.26 2.87 -8.88
N PHE A 131 -4.95 2.84 -10.18
CA PHE A 131 -5.50 1.82 -11.08
C PHE A 131 -5.05 0.41 -10.70
N ALA A 132 -3.81 0.26 -10.27
CA ALA A 132 -3.29 -1.03 -9.82
C ALA A 132 -4.10 -1.56 -8.63
N LEU A 133 -4.40 -0.70 -7.68
CA LEU A 133 -5.19 -1.08 -6.52
C LEU A 133 -6.60 -1.51 -6.92
N VAL A 134 -7.24 -0.77 -7.83
CA VAL A 134 -8.59 -1.10 -8.30
C VAL A 134 -8.59 -2.43 -9.04
N LYS A 135 -7.60 -2.66 -9.89
CA LYS A 135 -7.58 -3.85 -10.74
C LYS A 135 -7.12 -5.11 -10.02
N HIS A 136 -6.11 -4.98 -9.16
CA HIS A 136 -5.42 -6.15 -8.59
C HIS A 136 -5.60 -6.26 -7.08
N GLY A 137 -6.02 -5.21 -6.39
CA GLY A 137 -6.13 -5.21 -4.95
C GLY A 137 -7.26 -6.08 -4.44
N LEU A 138 -7.10 -6.59 -3.24
CA LEU A 138 -8.14 -7.32 -2.55
C LEU A 138 -9.27 -6.35 -2.17
N PRO A 139 -10.53 -6.82 -2.18
CA PRO A 139 -11.64 -6.00 -1.71
C PRO A 139 -11.53 -5.77 -0.20
N LEU A 140 -12.29 -4.82 0.31
CA LEU A 140 -12.39 -4.63 1.76
C LEU A 140 -12.89 -5.93 2.41
N PRO A 141 -12.34 -6.32 3.56
CA PRO A 141 -12.71 -7.59 4.21
C PRO A 141 -14.20 -7.73 4.50
N ASN A 142 -14.89 -6.60 4.69
CA ASN A 142 -16.32 -6.58 5.01
C ASN A 142 -17.19 -6.28 3.78
N ALA A 143 -16.63 -6.34 2.56
CA ALA A 143 -17.38 -6.09 1.35
C ALA A 143 -18.49 -7.14 1.21
N PRO A 144 -19.72 -6.74 0.83
CA PRO A 144 -20.82 -7.68 0.69
C PRO A 144 -20.54 -8.67 -0.43
N LYS A 145 -20.62 -9.97 -0.12
CA LYS A 145 -20.44 -11.03 -1.13
C LYS A 145 -21.55 -11.02 -2.16
N ALA A 146 -22.73 -10.52 -1.78
CA ALA A 146 -23.85 -10.39 -2.70
C ALA A 146 -23.53 -9.52 -3.90
N VAL A 147 -22.67 -8.52 -3.71
CA VAL A 147 -22.21 -7.66 -4.81
C VAL A 147 -21.46 -8.49 -5.85
N ALA A 148 -20.57 -9.34 -5.40
CA ALA A 148 -19.83 -10.22 -6.30
C ALA A 148 -20.76 -11.18 -7.05
N ALA A 149 -21.78 -11.71 -6.37
CA ALA A 149 -22.75 -12.59 -7.01
C ALA A 149 -23.58 -11.87 -8.06
N VAL A 150 -23.96 -10.61 -7.81
CA VAL A 150 -24.70 -9.79 -8.76
C VAL A 150 -23.86 -9.52 -9.99
N GLU A 151 -22.58 -9.30 -9.83
CA GLU A 151 -21.68 -9.01 -10.95
C GLU A 151 -21.53 -10.18 -11.91
N GLN A 152 -21.92 -11.36 -11.51
CA GLN A 152 -21.81 -12.55 -12.34
C GLN A 152 -22.93 -12.66 -13.35
N GLN A 153 -23.87 -11.75 -13.32
CA GLN A 153 -25.00 -11.75 -14.26
C GLN A 153 -24.72 -10.88 -15.48
#